data_4fb604fd045321f89e3d613307ac404c
#
_entry.id   4fb604fd045321f89e3d613307ac404c
#
_cell.length_a   1.000
_cell.length_b   1.000
_cell.length_c   1.000
_cell.angle_alpha   90.00
_cell.angle_beta   90.00
_cell.angle_gamma   90.00
#
_symmetry.space_group_name_H-M   'P 1'
#
loop_
_entity.id
_entity.type
_entity.pdbx_description
1 polymer ?
#
loop_
_entity_poly.entity_id
_entity_poly.type
_entity_poly.pdbx_seq_one_letter_code
_entity_poly.pdbx_strand_id
1 'polypeptide(L)'
;MSNSTYRYKLLKKVIDLSEGSEWDSAVKEWEIDGVEEDEDCSATCVCGKENLRYLFTIQNSKNENTLSPIGSSCIKKFGRSDLSEETGVLEKLFQLYHAIENGEFITLSPDFFSRKLLAYLYEEDVFQPSRFNHYDGENDYDFLLKMFNKRDKTSITQLQ
;
A
#
# COMPACT_ATOMS: atom_id res chain seq x y z
N MET A 1 4.94 11.08 23.94
CA MET A 1 6.29 11.29 23.35
C MET A 1 6.21 12.35 22.26
N SER A 2 7.30 13.11 22.10
CA SER A 2 7.38 14.09 21.02
C SER A 2 7.71 13.45 19.68
N ASN A 3 7.37 14.11 18.56
CA ASN A 3 7.72 13.65 17.22
C ASN A 3 9.23 13.42 17.04
N SER A 4 10.06 14.21 17.74
CA SER A 4 11.52 14.06 17.70
C SER A 4 11.98 12.73 18.29
N THR A 5 11.30 12.24 19.35
CA THR A 5 11.62 10.95 19.97
C THR A 5 11.29 9.78 19.04
N TYR A 6 10.13 9.81 18.39
CA TYR A 6 9.75 8.79 17.42
C TYR A 6 10.71 8.74 16.25
N ARG A 7 11.06 9.91 15.73
CA ARG A 7 12.02 10.04 14.63
C ARG A 7 13.40 9.49 15.00
N TYR A 8 13.88 9.79 16.19
CA TYR A 8 15.18 9.29 16.66
C TYR A 8 15.18 7.76 16.77
N LYS A 9 14.15 7.19 17.35
CA LYS A 9 14.02 5.72 17.49
C LYS A 9 13.96 5.03 16.13
N LEU A 10 13.21 5.59 15.18
CA LEU A 10 13.12 5.06 13.83
C LEU A 10 14.49 5.09 13.16
N LEU A 11 15.13 6.25 13.15
CA LEU A 11 16.45 6.47 12.54
C LEU A 11 17.48 5.49 13.09
N LYS A 12 17.54 5.34 14.41
CA LYS A 12 18.47 4.43 15.07
C LYS A 12 18.22 2.98 14.64
N LYS A 13 16.98 2.51 14.67
CA LYS A 13 16.66 1.11 14.32
C LYS A 13 16.95 0.81 12.86
N VAL A 14 16.63 1.72 11.96
CA VAL A 14 16.88 1.54 10.52
C VAL A 14 18.39 1.47 10.26
N ILE A 15 19.15 2.41 10.81
CA ILE A 15 20.61 2.43 10.63
C ILE A 15 21.26 1.20 11.26
N ASP A 16 20.88 0.83 12.48
CA ASP A 16 21.47 -0.31 13.19
C ASP A 16 21.31 -1.63 12.42
N LEU A 17 20.24 -1.75 11.64
CA LEU A 17 19.94 -2.96 10.86
C LEU A 17 20.28 -2.84 9.38
N SER A 18 20.90 -1.75 8.98
CA SER A 18 21.36 -1.51 7.60
C SER A 18 22.86 -1.68 7.47
N GLU A 19 23.32 -1.90 6.24
CA GLU A 19 24.74 -1.87 5.91
C GLU A 19 25.26 -0.43 5.84
N GLY A 20 24.43 0.50 5.37
CA GLY A 20 24.74 1.94 5.32
C GLY A 20 24.76 2.55 6.72
N SER A 21 25.76 3.40 7.00
CA SER A 21 25.95 4.06 8.30
C SER A 21 25.20 5.37 8.44
N GLU A 22 24.65 5.89 7.36
CA GLU A 22 23.91 7.15 7.34
C GLU A 22 22.48 6.92 6.83
N TRP A 23 21.56 7.81 7.24
CA TRP A 23 20.15 7.69 6.88
C TRP A 23 19.92 7.59 5.38
N ASP A 24 20.53 8.48 4.60
CA ASP A 24 20.32 8.54 3.15
C ASP A 24 20.78 7.27 2.41
N SER A 25 21.81 6.61 2.92
CA SER A 25 22.27 5.33 2.37
C SER A 25 21.45 4.16 2.91
N ALA A 26 21.13 4.17 4.19
CA ALA A 26 20.40 3.10 4.86
C ALA A 26 18.99 2.90 4.28
N VAL A 27 18.25 3.98 4.05
CA VAL A 27 16.86 3.89 3.56
C VAL A 27 16.73 3.26 2.18
N LYS A 28 17.80 3.27 1.39
CA LYS A 28 17.80 2.69 0.04
C LYS A 28 17.82 1.16 0.04
N GLU A 29 18.14 0.56 1.16
CA GLU A 29 18.31 -0.89 1.28
C GLU A 29 16.99 -1.62 1.56
N TRP A 30 15.92 -0.91 1.91
CA TRP A 30 14.71 -1.49 2.44
C TRP A 30 13.59 -1.56 1.41
N GLU A 31 12.86 -2.69 1.45
CA GLU A 31 11.68 -2.92 0.62
C GLU A 31 10.53 -3.38 1.51
N ILE A 32 9.29 -3.14 1.06
CA ILE A 32 8.11 -3.64 1.76
C ILE A 32 7.99 -5.14 1.47
N ASP A 33 7.97 -5.94 2.54
CA ASP A 33 7.84 -7.39 2.45
C ASP A 33 6.39 -7.85 2.63
N GLY A 34 5.61 -7.11 3.42
CA GLY A 34 4.22 -7.46 3.64
C GLY A 34 3.48 -6.43 4.47
N VAL A 35 2.18 -6.66 4.63
CA VAL A 35 1.31 -5.83 5.45
C VAL A 35 0.20 -6.69 6.05
N GLU A 36 -0.10 -6.43 7.31
CA GLU A 36 -1.23 -7.03 8.02
C GLU A 36 -2.10 -5.92 8.59
N GLU A 37 -3.37 -6.22 8.86
CA GLU A 37 -4.26 -5.28 9.52
C GLU A 37 -4.54 -5.74 10.95
N ASP A 38 -4.40 -4.82 11.89
CA ASP A 38 -4.83 -5.00 13.29
C ASP A 38 -6.10 -4.16 13.50
N GLU A 39 -7.24 -4.80 13.43
CA GLU A 39 -8.55 -4.13 13.59
C GLU A 39 -8.71 -3.50 14.98
N ASP A 40 -8.08 -4.08 15.98
CA ASP A 40 -8.12 -3.56 17.36
C ASP A 40 -7.20 -2.35 17.58
N CYS A 41 -6.34 -2.05 16.61
CA CYS A 41 -5.35 -0.97 16.67
C CYS A 41 -4.52 -1.02 17.96
N SER A 42 -4.08 -2.21 18.35
CA SER A 42 -3.34 -2.45 19.60
C SER A 42 -1.82 -2.47 19.42
N ALA A 43 -1.35 -2.56 18.18
CA ALA A 43 0.07 -2.72 17.90
C ALA A 43 0.83 -1.38 18.01
N THR A 44 2.13 -1.51 18.32
CA THR A 44 3.05 -0.39 18.48
C THR A 44 4.12 -0.45 17.39
N CYS A 45 4.33 0.66 16.70
CA CYS A 45 5.36 0.81 15.66
C CYS A 45 6.77 0.69 16.28
N VAL A 46 7.74 0.28 15.47
CA VAL A 46 9.15 0.26 15.85
C VAL A 46 9.68 1.62 16.34
N CYS A 47 9.04 2.72 15.94
CA CYS A 47 9.37 4.06 16.45
C CYS A 47 8.79 4.35 17.83
N GLY A 48 7.87 3.50 18.31
CA GLY A 48 7.19 3.69 19.60
C GLY A 48 5.79 4.29 19.52
N LYS A 49 5.33 4.67 18.32
CA LYS A 49 3.95 5.17 18.15
C LYS A 49 2.95 4.03 18.33
N GLU A 50 1.98 4.25 19.16
CA GLU A 50 0.94 3.27 19.51
C GLU A 50 -0.26 3.35 18.56
N ASN A 51 -1.14 2.37 18.66
CA ASN A 51 -2.43 2.32 17.98
C ASN A 51 -2.31 2.23 16.44
N LEU A 52 -1.39 1.39 15.97
CA LEU A 52 -1.27 1.09 14.55
C LEU A 52 -2.41 0.17 14.10
N ARG A 53 -3.00 0.51 12.98
CA ARG A 53 -3.98 -0.34 12.28
C ARG A 53 -3.32 -1.19 11.21
N TYR A 54 -2.48 -0.58 10.37
CA TYR A 54 -1.76 -1.30 9.30
C TYR A 54 -0.33 -1.55 9.75
N LEU A 55 0.04 -2.83 9.77
CA LEU A 55 1.32 -3.32 10.29
C LEU A 55 2.17 -3.74 9.11
N PHE A 56 3.03 -2.84 8.65
CA PHE A 56 3.95 -3.17 7.57
C PHE A 56 5.17 -3.90 8.12
N THR A 57 5.69 -4.81 7.30
CA THR A 57 7.00 -5.44 7.48
C THR A 57 7.89 -4.99 6.34
N ILE A 58 9.06 -4.50 6.67
CA ILE A 58 10.08 -4.15 5.67
C ILE A 58 11.29 -5.06 5.84
N GLN A 59 11.94 -5.37 4.73
CA GLN A 59 13.13 -6.23 4.69
C GLN A 59 14.27 -5.49 4.00
N ASN A 60 15.46 -5.62 4.59
CA ASN A 60 16.69 -5.10 4.00
C ASN A 60 17.16 -6.04 2.89
N SER A 61 17.31 -5.52 1.68
CA SER A 61 17.69 -6.31 0.51
C SER A 61 19.15 -6.78 0.52
N LYS A 62 20.00 -6.17 1.35
CA LYS A 62 21.43 -6.50 1.43
C LYS A 62 21.75 -7.56 2.49
N ASN A 63 21.07 -7.54 3.62
CA ASN A 63 21.40 -8.40 4.76
C ASN A 63 20.21 -9.19 5.31
N GLU A 64 19.05 -9.08 4.67
CA GLU A 64 17.82 -9.79 5.02
C GLU A 64 17.24 -9.45 6.40
N ASN A 65 17.78 -8.44 7.10
CA ASN A 65 17.17 -7.96 8.34
C ASN A 65 15.76 -7.46 8.10
N THR A 66 14.89 -7.60 9.11
CA THR A 66 13.50 -7.15 9.04
C THR A 66 13.18 -6.17 10.16
N LEU A 67 12.23 -5.27 9.87
CA LEU A 67 11.61 -4.38 10.84
C LEU A 67 10.10 -4.54 10.76
N SER A 68 9.47 -4.86 11.88
CA SER A 68 8.03 -5.07 11.98
C SER A 68 7.57 -4.93 13.44
N PRO A 69 6.39 -4.35 13.71
CA PRO A 69 5.59 -3.60 12.74
C PRO A 69 6.11 -2.19 12.53
N ILE A 70 5.99 -1.68 11.32
CA ILE A 70 6.30 -0.29 11.01
C ILE A 70 5.09 0.37 10.36
N GLY A 71 4.75 1.58 10.79
CA GLY A 71 3.62 2.32 10.25
C GLY A 71 3.94 3.00 8.92
N SER A 72 2.92 3.26 8.12
CA SER A 72 3.07 3.93 6.82
C SER A 72 3.71 5.31 6.95
N SER A 73 3.40 6.05 8.00
CA SER A 73 4.01 7.38 8.23
C SER A 73 5.52 7.30 8.45
N CYS A 74 6.01 6.22 9.07
CA CYS A 74 7.44 5.98 9.21
C CYS A 74 8.09 5.59 7.89
N ILE A 75 7.44 4.76 7.08
CA ILE A 75 7.93 4.39 5.75
C ILE A 75 8.03 5.63 4.84
N LYS A 76 7.06 6.54 4.93
CA LYS A 76 7.08 7.81 4.17
C LYS A 76 8.27 8.69 4.52
N LYS A 77 8.80 8.58 5.74
CA LYS A 77 10.00 9.33 6.17
C LYS A 77 11.27 8.87 5.47
N PHE A 78 11.26 7.71 4.81
CA PHE A 78 12.39 7.24 4.01
C PHE A 78 12.64 8.12 2.78
N GLY A 79 11.66 8.98 2.40
CA GLY A 79 11.79 9.88 1.25
C GLY A 79 11.77 9.15 -0.10
N ARG A 80 11.30 7.90 -0.12
CA ARG A 80 11.21 7.09 -1.34
C ARG A 80 9.78 7.08 -1.84
N SER A 81 9.55 7.67 -3.00
CA SER A 81 8.23 7.75 -3.61
C SER A 81 7.63 6.38 -3.93
N ASP A 82 8.47 5.39 -4.32
CA ASP A 82 8.05 4.03 -4.60
C ASP A 82 7.42 3.36 -3.37
N LEU A 83 8.06 3.46 -2.20
CA LEU A 83 7.52 2.91 -0.95
C LEU A 83 6.27 3.65 -0.49
N SER A 84 6.25 4.97 -0.62
CA SER A 84 5.08 5.78 -0.23
C SER A 84 3.85 5.46 -1.09
N GLU A 85 4.05 5.22 -2.38
CA GLU A 85 2.98 4.80 -3.29
C GLU A 85 2.47 3.40 -2.96
N GLU A 86 3.38 2.47 -2.69
CA GLU A 86 3.04 1.09 -2.34
C GLU A 86 2.23 1.03 -1.03
N THR A 87 2.60 1.78 0.01
CA THR A 87 1.82 1.85 1.24
C THR A 87 0.40 2.37 0.98
N GLY A 88 0.26 3.39 0.16
CA GLY A 88 -1.04 3.96 -0.19
C GLY A 88 -1.94 2.98 -0.93
N VAL A 89 -1.37 2.23 -1.87
CA VAL A 89 -2.10 1.20 -2.63
C VAL A 89 -2.57 0.07 -1.69
N LEU A 90 -1.69 -0.43 -0.83
CA LEU A 90 -2.01 -1.52 0.08
C LEU A 90 -3.07 -1.12 1.10
N GLU A 91 -3.00 0.09 1.67
CA GLU A 91 -4.03 0.60 2.57
C GLU A 91 -5.39 0.73 1.86
N LYS A 92 -5.40 1.22 0.63
CA LYS A 92 -6.62 1.34 -0.17
C LYS A 92 -7.23 -0.02 -0.49
N LEU A 93 -6.40 -1.02 -0.73
CA LEU A 93 -6.84 -2.39 -0.93
C LEU A 93 -7.58 -2.95 0.30
N PHE A 94 -7.07 -2.69 1.51
CA PHE A 94 -7.76 -3.07 2.74
C PHE A 94 -9.10 -2.34 2.90
N GLN A 95 -9.15 -1.06 2.58
CA GLN A 95 -10.41 -0.28 2.62
C GLN A 95 -11.45 -0.86 1.66
N LEU A 96 -11.04 -1.23 0.45
CA LEU A 96 -11.93 -1.87 -0.53
C LEU A 96 -12.42 -3.23 0.00
N TYR A 97 -11.53 -4.02 0.58
CA TYR A 97 -11.87 -5.32 1.16
C TYR A 97 -12.95 -5.18 2.24
N HIS A 98 -12.79 -4.21 3.16
CA HIS A 98 -13.78 -3.96 4.21
C HIS A 98 -15.12 -3.47 3.65
N ALA A 99 -15.09 -2.62 2.64
CA ALA A 99 -16.32 -2.16 1.99
C ALA A 99 -17.09 -3.33 1.38
N ILE A 100 -16.40 -4.28 0.76
CA ILE A 100 -17.01 -5.49 0.19
C ILE A 100 -17.57 -6.38 1.31
N GLU A 101 -16.82 -6.61 2.38
CA GLU A 101 -17.28 -7.42 3.52
C GLU A 101 -18.52 -6.83 4.20
N ASN A 102 -18.58 -5.51 4.30
CA ASN A 102 -19.70 -4.80 4.92
C ASN A 102 -20.92 -4.68 4.00
N GLY A 103 -20.85 -5.19 2.78
CA GLY A 103 -21.95 -5.13 1.82
C GLY A 103 -22.21 -3.73 1.26
N GLU A 104 -21.21 -2.83 1.31
CA GLU A 104 -21.33 -1.51 0.76
C GLU A 104 -21.44 -1.54 -0.77
N PHE A 105 -22.17 -0.58 -1.32
CA PHE A 105 -22.27 -0.44 -2.76
C PHE A 105 -20.97 0.12 -3.32
N ILE A 106 -20.25 -0.72 -4.05
CA ILE A 106 -18.93 -0.35 -4.60
C ILE A 106 -19.12 0.35 -5.95
N THR A 107 -18.56 1.54 -6.06
CA THR A 107 -18.56 2.33 -7.30
C THR A 107 -17.13 2.47 -7.82
N LEU A 108 -16.99 2.61 -9.13
CA LEU A 108 -15.71 2.87 -9.77
C LEU A 108 -15.39 4.38 -9.62
N SER A 109 -15.03 4.77 -8.41
CA SER A 109 -14.82 6.16 -8.00
C SER A 109 -13.60 6.28 -7.10
N PRO A 110 -13.08 7.51 -6.87
CA PRO A 110 -11.97 7.73 -5.96
C PRO A 110 -12.21 7.29 -4.51
N ASP A 111 -13.46 7.07 -4.11
CA ASP A 111 -13.78 6.55 -2.78
C ASP A 111 -13.25 5.13 -2.56
N PHE A 112 -13.25 4.30 -3.61
CA PHE A 112 -12.85 2.90 -3.54
C PHE A 112 -11.62 2.55 -4.37
N PHE A 113 -11.32 3.32 -5.42
CA PHE A 113 -10.26 3.01 -6.37
C PHE A 113 -9.33 4.19 -6.61
N SER A 114 -8.15 3.88 -7.16
CA SER A 114 -7.21 4.85 -7.72
C SER A 114 -6.58 4.22 -8.96
N ARG A 115 -5.97 5.04 -9.81
CA ARG A 115 -5.23 4.52 -10.97
C ARG A 115 -4.12 3.58 -10.55
N LYS A 116 -3.45 3.89 -9.43
CA LYS A 116 -2.37 3.05 -8.88
C LYS A 116 -2.89 1.72 -8.36
N LEU A 117 -4.06 1.71 -7.70
CA LEU A 117 -4.69 0.47 -7.26
C LEU A 117 -5.10 -0.40 -8.45
N LEU A 118 -5.68 0.19 -9.51
CA LEU A 118 -6.02 -0.55 -10.72
C LEU A 118 -4.78 -1.15 -11.38
N ALA A 119 -3.69 -0.40 -11.47
CA ALA A 119 -2.42 -0.89 -12.01
C ALA A 119 -1.85 -2.03 -11.14
N TYR A 120 -1.91 -1.89 -9.83
CA TYR A 120 -1.48 -2.94 -8.90
C TYR A 120 -2.28 -4.22 -9.10
N LEU A 121 -3.61 -4.13 -9.21
CA LEU A 121 -4.46 -5.30 -9.44
C LEU A 121 -4.15 -5.98 -10.78
N TYR A 122 -3.81 -5.20 -11.79
CA TYR A 122 -3.37 -5.75 -13.07
C TYR A 122 -2.03 -6.49 -12.95
N GLU A 123 -1.06 -5.90 -12.26
CA GLU A 123 0.27 -6.51 -12.03
C GLU A 123 0.18 -7.80 -11.21
N GLU A 124 -0.81 -7.90 -10.32
CA GLU A 124 -1.06 -9.09 -9.49
C GLU A 124 -1.95 -10.14 -10.19
N ASP A 125 -2.15 -10.01 -11.49
CA ASP A 125 -2.94 -10.94 -12.30
C ASP A 125 -4.39 -11.13 -11.83
N VAL A 126 -5.00 -10.11 -11.24
CA VAL A 126 -6.39 -10.16 -10.79
C VAL A 126 -7.36 -10.25 -11.97
N PHE A 127 -7.01 -9.62 -13.09
CA PHE A 127 -7.82 -9.62 -14.31
C PHE A 127 -7.50 -10.86 -15.14
N GLN A 128 -8.28 -11.92 -14.95
CA GLN A 128 -8.04 -13.21 -15.59
C GLN A 128 -8.64 -13.25 -17.01
N PRO A 129 -7.99 -13.98 -17.96
CA PRO A 129 -8.54 -14.19 -19.29
C PRO A 129 -9.93 -14.86 -19.23
N SER A 130 -10.89 -14.31 -19.97
CA SER A 130 -12.23 -14.86 -20.10
C SER A 130 -12.83 -14.54 -21.47
N ARG A 131 -13.94 -15.18 -21.80
CA ARG A 131 -14.64 -14.87 -23.05
C ARG A 131 -15.15 -13.43 -23.11
N PHE A 132 -15.34 -12.78 -21.96
CA PHE A 132 -15.84 -11.41 -21.91
C PHE A 132 -14.77 -10.35 -22.16
N ASN A 133 -13.49 -10.70 -22.05
CA ASN A 133 -12.36 -9.82 -22.33
C ASN A 133 -11.47 -10.33 -23.48
N HIS A 134 -12.05 -11.17 -24.34
CA HIS A 134 -11.34 -11.78 -25.47
C HIS A 134 -10.11 -12.58 -25.05
N TYR A 135 -10.18 -13.20 -23.85
CA TYR A 135 -9.10 -14.00 -23.25
C TYR A 135 -7.82 -13.21 -22.95
N ASP A 136 -7.98 -11.91 -22.69
CA ASP A 136 -6.88 -11.02 -22.32
C ASP A 136 -7.29 -10.09 -21.18
N GLY A 137 -6.68 -10.28 -19.99
CA GLY A 137 -6.95 -9.46 -18.80
C GLY A 137 -6.59 -7.98 -18.98
N GLU A 138 -5.68 -7.63 -19.89
CA GLU A 138 -5.35 -6.25 -20.20
C GLU A 138 -6.57 -5.47 -20.70
N ASN A 139 -7.47 -6.12 -21.43
CA ASN A 139 -8.71 -5.50 -21.90
C ASN A 139 -9.60 -5.06 -20.74
N ASP A 140 -9.69 -5.85 -19.66
CA ASP A 140 -10.42 -5.45 -18.45
C ASP A 140 -9.77 -4.24 -17.78
N TYR A 141 -8.45 -4.26 -17.66
CA TYR A 141 -7.69 -3.16 -17.05
C TYR A 141 -7.88 -1.86 -17.84
N ASP A 142 -7.71 -1.90 -19.14
CA ASP A 142 -7.88 -0.73 -20.02
C ASP A 142 -9.30 -0.18 -19.95
N PHE A 143 -10.29 -1.07 -19.93
CA PHE A 143 -11.69 -0.69 -19.82
C PHE A 143 -11.97 0.02 -18.48
N LEU A 144 -11.54 -0.56 -17.37
CA LEU A 144 -11.74 0.00 -16.04
C LEU A 144 -11.02 1.35 -15.90
N LEU A 145 -9.80 1.46 -16.41
CA LEU A 145 -9.04 2.70 -16.35
C LEU A 145 -9.76 3.81 -17.15
N LYS A 146 -10.26 3.47 -18.33
CA LYS A 146 -11.03 4.40 -19.18
C LYS A 146 -12.30 4.85 -18.47
N MET A 147 -13.05 3.92 -17.85
CA MET A 147 -14.26 4.24 -17.11
C MET A 147 -13.97 5.08 -15.86
N PHE A 148 -12.90 4.75 -15.14
CA PHE A 148 -12.46 5.51 -13.97
C PHE A 148 -12.14 6.96 -14.32
N ASN A 149 -11.56 7.22 -15.47
CA ASN A 149 -11.18 8.55 -15.94
C ASN A 149 -12.35 9.37 -16.49
N LYS A 150 -13.54 8.80 -16.70
CA LYS A 150 -14.71 9.55 -17.15
C LYS A 150 -15.16 10.54 -16.07
N ARG A 151 -15.43 11.77 -16.49
CA ARG A 151 -15.99 12.81 -15.61
C ARG A 151 -17.44 12.52 -15.24
N ASP A 152 -18.23 12.02 -16.20
CA ASP A 152 -19.63 11.68 -16.00
C ASP A 152 -19.80 10.17 -15.90
N LYS A 153 -20.00 9.69 -14.66
CA LYS A 153 -20.21 8.27 -14.38
C LYS A 153 -21.63 7.80 -14.72
N THR A 154 -22.57 8.71 -14.93
CA THR A 154 -23.94 8.34 -15.28
C THR A 154 -24.04 7.74 -16.69
N SER A 155 -23.03 7.98 -17.54
CA SER A 155 -22.94 7.36 -18.86
C SER A 155 -22.52 5.89 -18.83
N ILE A 156 -22.09 5.38 -17.68
CA ILE A 156 -21.71 3.98 -17.50
C ILE A 156 -22.96 3.15 -17.26
N THR A 157 -23.21 2.15 -18.11
CA THR A 157 -24.36 1.26 -17.98
C THR A 157 -24.10 0.16 -16.95
N GLN A 158 -25.19 -0.54 -16.53
CA GLN A 158 -25.08 -1.66 -15.60
C GLN A 158 -24.27 -2.84 -16.13
N LEU A 159 -24.09 -2.93 -17.46
CA LEU A 159 -23.32 -3.97 -18.09
C LEU A 159 -21.82 -3.61 -18.22
N GLN A 160 -21.45 -2.42 -17.81
CA GLN A 160 -20.08 -1.92 -17.85
C GLN A 160 -19.37 -1.95 -16.48
#